data_8ebbf54888943bd69ad5a77aba2ab9ca
#
_entry.id   8ebbf54888943bd69ad5a77aba2ab9ca
#
_cell.length_a   1.000
_cell.length_b   1.000
_cell.length_c   1.000
_cell.angle_alpha   90.00
_cell.angle_beta   90.00
_cell.angle_gamma   90.00
#
_symmetry.space_group_name_H-M   'P 1'
#
loop_
_entity.id
_entity.type
_entity.pdbx_description
1 polymer ?
#
loop_
_entity_poly.entity_id
_entity_poly.type
_entity_poly.pdbx_seq_one_letter_code
_entity_poly.pdbx_strand_id
1 'polypeptide(L)'
;MPNYKDFLQGQQPSLFPLDISSLIPANHLVRHISKVVDRINLSQIEVPFSDNGAPSYHPQMMLKVIIYAYSTRNYSCRNIAAMLRQDITYMWLSGMQTPDFNTVNRFRSFYLKDLVEDVFSEVLLFLHEWGFIKFESYFVDGTKLEADAGKYSYVWKSNTERYKAAVQARVKILMDEINLINSNEDKVYEKEDLPELGEKSSISSKHVEELAQGINQKLIEKQGLVNNNKVRKIQGKIAKLKKEEENLAKYEFQEAVLGGRNSYSKTDFDATMMRMKGTDELRPGYNVQVSSEDQFVTNYSVGQNASDSACFGGHLDKIIQRGGEFIPDNFIGDSGYGSEENYDKLEGAGINNYLKYNMFYKEQKDGGKPKVSPIRA
;
A
#
# COMPACT_ATOMS: atom_id res chain seq x y z
N MET A 1 -37.29 -34.11 43.57
CA MET A 1 -36.85 -34.23 42.14
C MET A 1 -36.75 -32.84 41.57
N PRO A 2 -35.71 -32.46 40.86
CA PRO A 2 -35.64 -31.13 40.24
C PRO A 2 -36.75 -31.04 39.19
N ASN A 3 -37.49 -29.95 39.25
CA ASN A 3 -38.61 -29.67 38.36
C ASN A 3 -38.03 -28.91 37.12
N TYR A 4 -37.73 -29.64 36.03
CA TYR A 4 -37.26 -29.06 34.78
C TYR A 4 -38.47 -28.59 33.95
N LYS A 5 -38.33 -27.50 33.22
CA LYS A 5 -39.32 -27.07 32.20
C LYS A 5 -39.23 -28.06 31.03
N ASP A 6 -40.35 -28.56 30.61
CA ASP A 6 -40.44 -29.37 29.38
C ASP A 6 -39.93 -28.59 28.19
N PHE A 7 -39.05 -29.19 27.35
CA PHE A 7 -38.64 -28.63 26.10
C PHE A 7 -38.87 -29.63 24.96
N LEU A 8 -39.55 -29.15 23.95
CA LEU A 8 -39.80 -29.93 22.72
C LEU A 8 -38.76 -29.53 21.68
N GLN A 9 -37.82 -30.40 21.39
CA GLN A 9 -36.81 -30.15 20.38
C GLN A 9 -37.36 -30.37 18.99
N GLY A 10 -37.44 -29.31 18.15
CA GLY A 10 -37.64 -29.43 16.73
C GLY A 10 -39.08 -29.49 16.22
N GLN A 11 -40.10 -29.32 17.06
CA GLN A 11 -41.49 -29.42 16.62
C GLN A 11 -42.42 -28.38 17.30
N GLN A 12 -42.19 -27.09 17.05
CA GLN A 12 -43.23 -26.09 17.26
C GLN A 12 -43.78 -25.66 15.91
N PRO A 13 -44.94 -26.18 15.44
CA PRO A 13 -45.61 -25.61 14.28
C PRO A 13 -46.06 -24.18 14.62
N SER A 14 -45.42 -23.18 14.03
CA SER A 14 -45.87 -21.80 14.13
C SER A 14 -47.02 -21.59 13.15
N LEU A 15 -48.14 -21.10 13.64
CA LEU A 15 -49.34 -20.80 12.83
C LEU A 15 -49.08 -19.61 11.87
N PHE A 16 -48.06 -18.79 12.17
CA PHE A 16 -47.64 -17.63 11.38
C PHE A 16 -46.14 -17.73 11.08
N PRO A 17 -45.71 -17.26 9.90
CA PRO A 17 -44.29 -17.17 9.61
C PRO A 17 -43.59 -16.32 10.66
N LEU A 18 -42.51 -16.84 11.24
CA LEU A 18 -41.72 -16.16 12.27
C LEU A 18 -41.07 -14.94 11.64
N ASP A 19 -41.41 -13.74 12.09
CA ASP A 19 -40.68 -12.53 11.70
C ASP A 19 -39.33 -12.52 12.45
N ILE A 20 -38.26 -12.81 11.71
CA ILE A 20 -36.88 -12.82 12.23
C ILE A 20 -36.53 -11.47 12.86
N SER A 21 -37.09 -10.37 12.36
CA SER A 21 -36.86 -9.04 12.92
C SER A 21 -37.31 -8.96 14.38
N SER A 22 -38.37 -9.66 14.77
CA SER A 22 -38.87 -9.67 16.15
C SER A 22 -37.92 -10.36 17.15
N LEU A 23 -37.03 -11.24 16.66
CA LEU A 23 -36.05 -11.97 17.48
C LEU A 23 -34.78 -11.13 17.78
N ILE A 24 -34.62 -10.00 17.09
CA ILE A 24 -33.44 -9.14 17.23
C ILE A 24 -33.84 -7.90 18.09
N PRO A 25 -33.15 -7.63 19.22
CA PRO A 25 -33.41 -6.45 20.03
C PRO A 25 -33.38 -5.14 19.24
N ALA A 26 -34.23 -4.17 19.62
CA ALA A 26 -34.34 -2.90 18.92
C ALA A 26 -33.03 -2.09 18.89
N ASN A 27 -32.22 -2.20 19.95
CA ASN A 27 -30.92 -1.54 20.11
C ASN A 27 -29.73 -2.40 19.68
N HIS A 28 -29.94 -3.51 18.97
CA HIS A 28 -28.86 -4.38 18.54
C HIS A 28 -28.00 -3.71 17.47
N LEU A 29 -26.65 -3.89 17.54
CA LEU A 29 -25.67 -3.32 16.62
C LEU A 29 -26.01 -3.55 15.12
N VAL A 30 -26.55 -4.72 14.79
CA VAL A 30 -26.93 -5.06 13.41
C VAL A 30 -27.91 -4.08 12.79
N ARG A 31 -28.82 -3.50 13.59
CA ARG A 31 -29.81 -2.50 13.13
C ARG A 31 -29.16 -1.16 12.83
N HIS A 32 -28.19 -0.75 13.65
CA HIS A 32 -27.42 0.48 13.41
C HIS A 32 -26.58 0.35 12.15
N ILE A 33 -25.87 -0.76 11.97
CA ILE A 33 -25.11 -1.05 10.75
C ILE A 33 -26.03 -1.03 9.51
N SER A 34 -27.20 -1.66 9.59
CA SER A 34 -28.13 -1.62 8.48
C SER A 34 -28.52 -0.20 8.09
N LYS A 35 -28.87 0.65 9.09
CA LYS A 35 -29.23 2.06 8.85
C LYS A 35 -28.10 2.88 8.25
N VAL A 36 -26.85 2.70 8.72
CA VAL A 36 -25.67 3.39 8.17
C VAL A 36 -25.47 3.01 6.72
N VAL A 37 -25.48 1.71 6.41
CA VAL A 37 -25.27 1.22 5.03
C VAL A 37 -26.40 1.64 4.09
N ASP A 38 -27.62 1.79 4.60
CA ASP A 38 -28.77 2.27 3.80
C ASP A 38 -28.60 3.71 3.29
N ARG A 39 -27.72 4.49 3.91
CA ARG A 39 -27.40 5.89 3.52
C ARG A 39 -26.28 5.98 2.48
N ILE A 40 -25.47 4.93 2.33
CA ILE A 40 -24.31 4.95 1.44
C ILE A 40 -24.78 4.89 -0.01
N ASN A 41 -24.30 5.81 -0.82
CA ASN A 41 -24.57 5.82 -2.25
C ASN A 41 -23.73 4.74 -2.95
N LEU A 42 -24.36 3.62 -3.30
CA LEU A 42 -23.72 2.49 -3.98
C LEU A 42 -23.91 2.52 -5.51
N SER A 43 -24.38 3.63 -6.08
CA SER A 43 -24.63 3.74 -7.53
C SER A 43 -23.37 3.57 -8.40
N GLN A 44 -22.20 3.73 -7.82
CA GLN A 44 -20.91 3.57 -8.51
C GLN A 44 -20.46 2.10 -8.62
N ILE A 45 -21.15 1.18 -7.92
CA ILE A 45 -20.83 -0.24 -8.01
C ILE A 45 -21.54 -0.83 -9.22
N GLU A 46 -20.86 -0.90 -10.32
CA GLU A 46 -21.28 -1.72 -11.45
C GLU A 46 -20.99 -3.20 -11.12
N VAL A 47 -22.00 -3.89 -10.59
CA VAL A 47 -21.95 -5.37 -10.56
C VAL A 47 -22.20 -5.86 -11.97
N PRO A 48 -21.24 -6.54 -12.62
CA PRO A 48 -21.46 -7.02 -13.97
C PRO A 48 -22.67 -7.94 -14.00
N PHE A 49 -23.73 -7.52 -14.69
CA PHE A 49 -24.85 -8.37 -15.03
C PHE A 49 -24.37 -9.34 -16.12
N SER A 50 -24.40 -10.62 -15.80
CA SER A 50 -24.27 -11.65 -16.83
C SER A 50 -25.69 -12.04 -17.27
N ASP A 51 -25.97 -11.89 -18.55
CA ASP A 51 -27.24 -12.35 -19.13
C ASP A 51 -27.44 -13.88 -19.04
N ASN A 52 -26.32 -14.60 -18.77
CA ASN A 52 -26.29 -16.04 -18.61
C ASN A 52 -25.75 -16.40 -17.21
N GLY A 53 -26.64 -16.77 -16.27
CA GLY A 53 -26.25 -17.25 -14.94
C GLY A 53 -27.24 -16.89 -13.82
N ALA A 54 -26.91 -17.26 -12.59
CA ALA A 54 -27.68 -16.87 -11.42
C ALA A 54 -27.55 -15.34 -11.19
N PRO A 55 -28.63 -14.65 -10.78
CA PRO A 55 -28.59 -13.22 -10.51
C PRO A 55 -27.55 -12.89 -9.39
N SER A 56 -26.86 -11.77 -9.56
CA SER A 56 -25.89 -11.30 -8.57
C SER A 56 -26.57 -10.87 -7.26
N TYR A 57 -25.90 -11.08 -6.14
CA TYR A 57 -26.37 -10.58 -4.85
C TYR A 57 -26.31 -9.04 -4.82
N HIS A 58 -27.28 -8.43 -4.14
CA HIS A 58 -27.35 -6.99 -4.03
C HIS A 58 -26.14 -6.42 -3.27
N PRO A 59 -25.39 -5.42 -3.80
CA PRO A 59 -24.18 -4.88 -3.17
C PRO A 59 -24.41 -4.36 -1.74
N GLN A 60 -25.53 -3.69 -1.51
CA GLN A 60 -25.89 -3.17 -0.20
C GLN A 60 -26.05 -4.28 0.85
N MET A 61 -26.68 -5.40 0.48
CA MET A 61 -26.79 -6.58 1.35
C MET A 61 -25.41 -7.15 1.68
N MET A 62 -24.55 -7.31 0.66
CA MET A 62 -23.18 -7.83 0.85
C MET A 62 -22.35 -6.90 1.75
N LEU A 63 -22.50 -5.59 1.58
CA LEU A 63 -21.82 -4.59 2.40
C LEU A 63 -22.28 -4.66 3.87
N LYS A 64 -23.61 -4.74 4.12
CA LYS A 64 -24.18 -4.90 5.48
C LYS A 64 -23.59 -6.14 6.17
N VAL A 65 -23.54 -7.27 5.48
CA VAL A 65 -23.03 -8.54 5.99
C VAL A 65 -21.55 -8.43 6.36
N ILE A 66 -20.73 -7.83 5.49
CA ILE A 66 -19.28 -7.71 5.72
C ILE A 66 -18.98 -6.74 6.86
N ILE A 67 -19.61 -5.56 6.91
CA ILE A 67 -19.40 -4.59 7.99
C ILE A 67 -19.83 -5.20 9.34
N TYR A 68 -20.97 -5.88 9.39
CA TYR A 68 -21.40 -6.56 10.60
C TYR A 68 -20.42 -7.67 11.03
N ALA A 69 -19.96 -8.48 10.09
CA ALA A 69 -18.96 -9.50 10.35
C ALA A 69 -17.68 -8.92 10.97
N TYR A 70 -17.18 -7.84 10.40
CA TYR A 70 -15.96 -7.18 10.87
C TYR A 70 -16.15 -6.50 12.24
N SER A 71 -17.30 -5.89 12.49
CA SER A 71 -17.63 -5.31 13.80
C SER A 71 -17.70 -6.36 14.91
N THR A 72 -18.01 -7.61 14.55
CA THR A 72 -18.01 -8.79 15.47
C THR A 72 -16.72 -9.61 15.39
N ARG A 73 -15.64 -9.05 14.80
CA ARG A 73 -14.32 -9.68 14.64
C ARG A 73 -14.33 -10.98 13.83
N ASN A 74 -15.29 -11.16 12.96
CA ASN A 74 -15.38 -12.30 12.05
C ASN A 74 -14.84 -11.92 10.68
N TYR A 75 -13.57 -12.23 10.39
CA TYR A 75 -12.87 -11.87 9.15
C TYR A 75 -12.82 -12.99 8.11
N SER A 76 -13.19 -14.22 8.49
CA SER A 76 -13.14 -15.37 7.60
C SER A 76 -14.34 -15.46 6.69
N CYS A 77 -14.15 -15.38 5.39
CA CYS A 77 -15.24 -15.52 4.41
C CYS A 77 -15.99 -16.86 4.53
N ARG A 78 -15.28 -17.94 4.89
CA ARG A 78 -15.92 -19.25 5.14
C ARG A 78 -16.82 -19.21 6.37
N ASN A 79 -16.36 -18.56 7.43
CA ASN A 79 -17.17 -18.42 8.63
C ASN A 79 -18.36 -17.49 8.41
N ILE A 80 -18.18 -16.38 7.67
CA ILE A 80 -19.28 -15.49 7.28
C ILE A 80 -20.35 -16.28 6.51
N ALA A 81 -19.96 -17.09 5.52
CA ALA A 81 -20.88 -17.92 4.76
C ALA A 81 -21.59 -18.98 5.63
N ALA A 82 -20.95 -19.48 6.67
CA ALA A 82 -21.59 -20.36 7.64
C ALA A 82 -22.60 -19.60 8.53
N MET A 83 -22.25 -18.41 9.02
CA MET A 83 -23.13 -17.56 9.84
C MET A 83 -24.40 -17.15 9.10
N LEU A 84 -24.33 -16.90 7.80
CA LEU A 84 -25.49 -16.61 6.96
C LEU A 84 -26.57 -17.73 6.98
N ARG A 85 -26.22 -18.94 7.42
CA ARG A 85 -27.12 -20.10 7.55
C ARG A 85 -27.46 -20.46 8.98
N GLN A 86 -26.75 -19.90 9.96
CA GLN A 86 -26.81 -20.36 11.37
C GLN A 86 -27.17 -19.25 12.35
N ASP A 87 -26.89 -17.97 11.99
CA ASP A 87 -27.06 -16.83 12.87
C ASP A 87 -28.21 -15.94 12.40
N ILE A 88 -29.14 -15.65 13.29
CA ILE A 88 -30.34 -14.86 13.03
C ILE A 88 -30.02 -13.47 12.52
N THR A 89 -28.97 -12.83 13.06
CA THR A 89 -28.58 -11.48 12.68
C THR A 89 -28.04 -11.41 11.25
N TYR A 90 -27.26 -12.41 10.85
CA TYR A 90 -26.77 -12.54 9.47
C TYR A 90 -27.92 -12.89 8.50
N MET A 91 -28.86 -13.78 8.91
CA MET A 91 -30.03 -14.11 8.12
C MET A 91 -30.93 -12.89 7.90
N TRP A 92 -31.09 -12.06 8.92
CA TRP A 92 -31.85 -10.81 8.82
C TRP A 92 -31.21 -9.82 7.86
N LEU A 93 -29.88 -9.59 7.95
CA LEU A 93 -29.15 -8.69 7.05
C LEU A 93 -29.19 -9.13 5.59
N SER A 94 -29.10 -10.44 5.37
CA SER A 94 -29.07 -11.01 4.01
C SER A 94 -30.45 -11.22 3.41
N GLY A 95 -31.54 -10.99 4.17
CA GLY A 95 -32.88 -11.36 3.71
C GLY A 95 -32.99 -12.86 3.41
N MET A 96 -32.39 -13.71 4.26
CA MET A 96 -32.31 -15.19 4.11
C MET A 96 -31.48 -15.67 2.92
N GLN A 97 -30.76 -14.78 2.23
CA GLN A 97 -29.84 -15.18 1.17
C GLN A 97 -28.53 -15.73 1.75
N THR A 98 -27.96 -16.71 1.09
CA THR A 98 -26.79 -17.45 1.60
C THR A 98 -25.65 -17.48 0.57
N PRO A 99 -25.02 -16.32 0.27
CA PRO A 99 -23.87 -16.29 -0.60
C PRO A 99 -22.76 -17.21 -0.08
N ASP A 100 -22.07 -17.87 -0.99
CA ASP A 100 -20.95 -18.73 -0.66
C ASP A 100 -19.70 -17.92 -0.29
N PHE A 101 -18.70 -18.59 0.26
CA PHE A 101 -17.47 -17.93 0.70
C PHE A 101 -16.66 -17.31 -0.45
N ASN A 102 -16.74 -17.85 -1.68
CA ASN A 102 -16.09 -17.28 -2.85
C ASN A 102 -16.76 -15.97 -3.26
N THR A 103 -18.08 -15.93 -3.22
CA THR A 103 -18.87 -14.71 -3.47
C THR A 103 -18.55 -13.62 -2.45
N VAL A 104 -18.50 -13.96 -1.16
CA VAL A 104 -18.12 -13.02 -0.10
C VAL A 104 -16.69 -12.51 -0.32
N ASN A 105 -15.75 -13.40 -0.62
CA ASN A 105 -14.36 -13.03 -0.87
C ASN A 105 -14.20 -12.14 -2.11
N ARG A 106 -14.91 -12.47 -3.20
CA ARG A 106 -14.90 -11.69 -4.44
C ARG A 106 -15.44 -10.28 -4.20
N PHE A 107 -16.56 -10.15 -3.50
CA PHE A 107 -17.12 -8.85 -3.15
C PHE A 107 -16.12 -8.02 -2.31
N ARG A 108 -15.52 -8.61 -1.28
CA ARG A 108 -14.51 -7.96 -0.44
C ARG A 108 -13.30 -7.47 -1.22
N SER A 109 -12.77 -8.30 -2.14
CA SER A 109 -11.50 -8.03 -2.80
C SER A 109 -11.61 -7.09 -3.99
N PHE A 110 -12.76 -7.08 -4.67
CA PHE A 110 -12.95 -6.29 -5.89
C PHE A 110 -13.80 -5.04 -5.67
N TYR A 111 -14.89 -5.15 -4.91
CA TYR A 111 -15.86 -4.05 -4.78
C TYR A 111 -15.64 -3.23 -3.50
N LEU A 112 -15.41 -3.89 -2.38
CA LEU A 112 -15.25 -3.18 -1.10
C LEU A 112 -13.99 -2.31 -1.07
N LYS A 113 -12.94 -2.69 -1.80
CA LYS A 113 -11.69 -1.93 -1.87
C LYS A 113 -11.92 -0.45 -2.25
N ASP A 114 -12.77 -0.22 -3.24
CA ASP A 114 -13.02 1.13 -3.76
C ASP A 114 -14.05 1.89 -2.93
N LEU A 115 -14.82 1.19 -2.09
CA LEU A 115 -15.87 1.76 -1.24
C LEU A 115 -15.45 2.06 0.20
N VAL A 116 -14.30 1.57 0.64
CA VAL A 116 -13.89 1.68 2.06
C VAL A 116 -13.90 3.15 2.54
N GLU A 117 -13.44 4.08 1.70
CA GLU A 117 -13.39 5.49 2.05
C GLU A 117 -14.78 6.12 2.13
N ASP A 118 -15.67 5.78 1.21
CA ASP A 118 -17.05 6.29 1.22
C ASP A 118 -17.80 5.76 2.44
N VAL A 119 -17.68 4.45 2.71
CA VAL A 119 -18.24 3.82 3.93
C VAL A 119 -17.71 4.50 5.18
N PHE A 120 -16.43 4.75 5.26
CA PHE A 120 -15.80 5.38 6.41
C PHE A 120 -16.30 6.82 6.60
N SER A 121 -16.40 7.58 5.52
CA SER A 121 -16.92 8.97 5.55
C SER A 121 -18.35 9.02 6.01
N GLU A 122 -19.23 8.14 5.51
CA GLU A 122 -20.63 8.07 5.93
C GLU A 122 -20.78 7.67 7.42
N VAL A 123 -19.93 6.77 7.92
CA VAL A 123 -19.89 6.44 9.35
C VAL A 123 -19.51 7.66 10.19
N LEU A 124 -18.54 8.46 9.74
CA LEU A 124 -18.13 9.68 10.44
C LEU A 124 -19.26 10.73 10.46
N LEU A 125 -19.92 10.96 9.33
CA LEU A 125 -21.08 11.86 9.26
C LEU A 125 -22.19 11.41 10.20
N PHE A 126 -22.44 10.11 10.27
CA PHE A 126 -23.43 9.54 11.18
C PHE A 126 -23.05 9.77 12.66
N LEU A 127 -21.76 9.61 13.02
CA LEU A 127 -21.28 9.89 14.38
C LEU A 127 -21.36 11.39 14.71
N HIS A 128 -21.11 12.26 13.74
CA HIS A 128 -21.23 13.71 13.88
C HIS A 128 -22.69 14.12 14.09
N GLU A 129 -23.61 13.64 13.26
CA GLU A 129 -25.06 13.90 13.42
C GLU A 129 -25.60 13.48 14.80
N TRP A 130 -25.03 12.43 15.38
CA TRP A 130 -25.39 11.95 16.72
C TRP A 130 -24.65 12.67 17.86
N GLY A 131 -23.74 13.58 17.52
CA GLY A 131 -22.99 14.38 18.49
C GLY A 131 -21.88 13.62 19.20
N PHE A 132 -21.40 12.48 18.65
CA PHE A 132 -20.27 11.74 19.19
C PHE A 132 -18.92 12.34 18.80
N ILE A 133 -18.83 13.00 17.66
CA ILE A 133 -17.66 13.72 17.16
C ILE A 133 -18.09 15.09 16.62
N LYS A 134 -17.18 16.06 16.60
CA LYS A 134 -17.46 17.42 16.16
C LYS A 134 -16.61 17.90 15.00
N PHE A 135 -15.55 17.17 14.69
CA PHE A 135 -14.49 17.54 13.74
C PHE A 135 -13.71 18.80 14.17
N GLU A 136 -13.60 19.05 15.49
CA GLU A 136 -12.89 20.21 16.02
C GLU A 136 -11.39 19.95 16.23
N SER A 137 -11.03 18.79 16.81
CA SER A 137 -9.66 18.54 17.25
C SER A 137 -9.21 17.11 16.99
N TYR A 138 -8.26 16.94 16.06
CA TYR A 138 -7.71 15.63 15.72
C TYR A 138 -6.39 15.37 16.43
N PHE A 139 -6.34 14.26 17.16
CA PHE A 139 -5.14 13.74 17.79
C PHE A 139 -4.54 12.65 16.90
N VAL A 140 -3.31 12.86 16.40
CA VAL A 140 -2.63 11.89 15.55
C VAL A 140 -1.61 11.07 16.34
N ASP A 141 -1.63 9.76 16.12
CA ASP A 141 -0.58 8.83 16.55
C ASP A 141 -0.30 7.79 15.47
N GLY A 142 0.96 7.36 15.41
CA GLY A 142 1.44 6.36 14.48
C GLY A 142 1.70 5.02 15.15
N THR A 143 1.35 3.94 14.48
CA THR A 143 1.70 2.59 14.89
C THR A 143 2.32 1.81 13.73
N LYS A 144 3.21 0.86 14.04
CA LYS A 144 3.85 0.01 13.04
C LYS A 144 3.22 -1.37 13.06
N LEU A 145 2.70 -1.80 11.91
CA LEU A 145 2.14 -3.12 11.71
C LEU A 145 3.15 -3.99 10.95
N GLU A 146 3.44 -5.17 11.49
CA GLU A 146 4.28 -6.16 10.82
C GLU A 146 3.54 -6.73 9.61
N ALA A 147 4.22 -6.80 8.47
CA ALA A 147 3.71 -7.45 7.27
C ALA A 147 3.89 -8.97 7.37
N ASP A 148 2.97 -9.72 6.79
CA ASP A 148 3.12 -11.17 6.60
C ASP A 148 4.15 -11.45 5.49
N ALA A 149 5.41 -11.16 5.78
CA ALA A 149 6.51 -11.17 4.83
C ALA A 149 7.79 -11.76 5.43
N GLY A 150 8.63 -12.32 4.56
CA GLY A 150 9.88 -12.96 4.97
C GLY A 150 10.85 -11.99 5.65
N LYS A 151 11.14 -12.19 6.93
CA LYS A 151 12.03 -11.35 7.76
C LYS A 151 13.42 -11.13 7.15
N TYR A 152 13.96 -12.11 6.42
CA TYR A 152 15.33 -12.06 5.86
C TYR A 152 15.36 -11.82 4.35
N SER A 153 14.23 -11.61 3.73
CA SER A 153 14.08 -11.46 2.28
C SER A 153 13.80 -10.00 1.91
N TYR A 154 14.83 -9.16 1.89
CA TYR A 154 14.70 -7.72 1.65
C TYR A 154 15.77 -7.18 0.69
N VAL A 155 15.51 -5.99 0.16
CA VAL A 155 16.41 -5.21 -0.71
C VAL A 155 16.62 -3.84 -0.09
N TRP A 156 17.89 -3.42 0.02
CA TRP A 156 18.28 -2.10 0.51
C TRP A 156 18.64 -1.16 -0.64
N LYS A 157 18.17 0.07 -0.59
CA LYS A 157 18.46 1.11 -1.58
C LYS A 157 19.96 1.30 -1.80
N SER A 158 20.73 1.47 -0.73
CA SER A 158 22.17 1.67 -0.78
C SER A 158 22.93 0.52 -1.46
N ASN A 159 22.46 -0.73 -1.28
CA ASN A 159 23.06 -1.89 -1.94
C ASN A 159 22.71 -1.91 -3.43
N THR A 160 21.45 -1.61 -3.77
CA THR A 160 21.01 -1.55 -5.17
C THR A 160 21.78 -0.50 -5.94
N GLU A 161 21.92 0.72 -5.41
CA GLU A 161 22.68 1.81 -6.02
C GLU A 161 24.14 1.44 -6.22
N ARG A 162 24.80 0.88 -5.17
CA ARG A 162 26.20 0.43 -5.25
C ARG A 162 26.43 -0.64 -6.30
N TYR A 163 25.55 -1.66 -6.33
CA TYR A 163 25.69 -2.75 -7.31
C TYR A 163 25.37 -2.29 -8.72
N LYS A 164 24.38 -1.41 -8.91
CA LYS A 164 24.07 -0.79 -10.19
C LYS A 164 25.26 -0.02 -10.74
N ALA A 165 25.88 0.83 -9.94
CA ALA A 165 27.07 1.58 -10.31
C ALA A 165 28.25 0.65 -10.70
N ALA A 166 28.44 -0.45 -9.98
CA ALA A 166 29.45 -1.45 -10.30
C ALA A 166 29.17 -2.16 -11.64
N VAL A 167 27.90 -2.45 -11.94
CA VAL A 167 27.51 -3.02 -13.25
C VAL A 167 27.78 -2.03 -14.37
N GLN A 168 27.38 -0.77 -14.21
CA GLN A 168 27.63 0.28 -15.21
C GLN A 168 29.12 0.48 -15.50
N ALA A 169 29.97 0.41 -14.46
CA ALA A 169 31.43 0.45 -14.65
C ALA A 169 31.95 -0.74 -15.45
N ARG A 170 31.45 -1.97 -15.18
CA ARG A 170 31.84 -3.16 -15.97
C ARG A 170 31.36 -3.09 -17.41
N VAL A 171 30.17 -2.56 -17.67
CA VAL A 171 29.68 -2.34 -19.04
C VAL A 171 30.60 -1.39 -19.79
N LYS A 172 31.04 -0.28 -19.18
CA LYS A 172 32.02 0.65 -19.80
C LYS A 172 33.32 -0.08 -20.17
N ILE A 173 33.90 -0.83 -19.24
CA ILE A 173 35.14 -1.60 -19.49
C ILE A 173 34.94 -2.59 -20.64
N LEU A 174 33.82 -3.32 -20.71
CA LEU A 174 33.53 -4.27 -21.77
C LEU A 174 33.40 -3.58 -23.14
N MET A 175 32.79 -2.39 -23.16
CA MET A 175 32.69 -1.60 -24.40
C MET A 175 34.05 -1.08 -24.85
N ASP A 176 34.90 -0.59 -23.94
CA ASP A 176 36.26 -0.16 -24.25
C ASP A 176 37.11 -1.32 -24.81
N GLU A 177 36.95 -2.51 -24.21
CA GLU A 177 37.63 -3.71 -24.71
C GLU A 177 37.13 -4.15 -26.12
N ILE A 178 35.84 -4.00 -26.42
CA ILE A 178 35.30 -4.26 -27.75
C ILE A 178 35.84 -3.23 -28.74
N ASN A 179 35.86 -1.96 -28.41
CA ASN A 179 36.41 -0.88 -29.24
C ASN A 179 37.89 -1.08 -29.48
N LEU A 180 38.67 -1.48 -28.45
CA LEU A 180 40.11 -1.80 -28.65
C LEU A 180 40.34 -2.97 -29.59
N ILE A 181 39.54 -4.04 -29.51
CA ILE A 181 39.63 -5.19 -30.45
C ILE A 181 39.27 -4.71 -31.86
N ASN A 182 38.38 -3.76 -32.03
CA ASN A 182 38.00 -3.20 -33.31
C ASN A 182 39.11 -2.31 -33.89
N SER A 183 39.60 -1.33 -33.12
CA SER A 183 40.58 -0.32 -33.55
C SER A 183 41.99 -0.90 -33.87
N ASN A 184 42.40 -1.98 -33.24
CA ASN A 184 43.69 -2.61 -33.53
C ASN A 184 43.78 -3.23 -34.95
N GLU A 185 42.65 -3.41 -35.63
CA GLU A 185 42.62 -3.93 -37.01
C GLU A 185 42.22 -2.85 -38.04
N ASP A 186 41.62 -1.71 -37.62
CA ASP A 186 41.24 -0.59 -38.52
C ASP A 186 42.47 0.13 -39.14
N LYS A 187 43.66 -0.17 -38.67
CA LYS A 187 44.93 0.21 -39.35
C LYS A 187 45.11 -0.49 -40.69
N VAL A 188 44.31 -1.48 -41.05
CA VAL A 188 44.44 -2.32 -42.24
C VAL A 188 43.25 -2.20 -43.19
N TYR A 189 42.06 -1.79 -42.72
CA TYR A 189 40.82 -1.64 -43.49
C TYR A 189 40.02 -0.42 -43.07
N GLU A 190 39.37 0.25 -44.03
CA GLU A 190 38.65 1.53 -43.90
C GLU A 190 37.70 1.64 -42.70
N LYS A 191 37.72 2.82 -42.06
CA LYS A 191 36.95 3.22 -40.86
C LYS A 191 35.46 2.99 -41.03
N GLU A 192 34.87 2.07 -40.29
CA GLU A 192 33.45 2.03 -39.98
C GLU A 192 33.24 1.92 -38.48
N ASP A 193 32.55 2.93 -37.90
CA ASP A 193 32.30 3.04 -36.48
C ASP A 193 31.31 1.98 -35.98
N LEU A 194 31.71 1.24 -34.95
CA LEU A 194 30.78 0.48 -34.10
C LEU A 194 29.92 1.46 -33.28
N PRO A 195 28.71 1.05 -32.87
CA PRO A 195 27.90 1.88 -31.99
C PRO A 195 28.68 2.25 -30.72
N GLU A 196 28.87 3.55 -30.48
CA GLU A 196 29.56 4.04 -29.29
C GLU A 196 28.58 4.30 -28.14
N LEU A 197 29.05 4.05 -26.91
CA LEU A 197 28.43 4.61 -25.71
C LEU A 197 28.65 6.13 -25.75
N GLY A 198 27.61 6.88 -26.13
CA GLY A 198 27.68 8.36 -26.03
C GLY A 198 27.98 8.77 -24.57
N GLU A 199 28.44 10.00 -24.36
CA GLU A 199 28.76 10.60 -23.04
C GLU A 199 27.54 10.73 -22.10
N LYS A 200 26.59 9.80 -22.14
CA LYS A 200 25.43 9.82 -21.25
C LYS A 200 25.86 9.46 -19.82
N SER A 201 25.44 10.30 -18.87
CA SER A 201 25.75 10.16 -17.44
C SER A 201 25.18 8.89 -16.80
N SER A 202 24.21 8.22 -17.43
CA SER A 202 23.63 6.97 -16.93
C SER A 202 23.42 5.95 -18.06
N ILE A 203 23.87 4.73 -17.83
CA ILE A 203 23.69 3.58 -18.75
C ILE A 203 22.49 2.78 -18.26
N SER A 204 21.46 2.61 -19.12
CA SER A 204 20.28 1.77 -18.84
C SER A 204 20.41 0.36 -19.47
N SER A 205 19.65 -0.61 -18.95
CA SER A 205 19.59 -1.97 -19.50
C SER A 205 19.18 -1.96 -20.97
N LYS A 206 18.16 -1.18 -21.34
CA LYS A 206 17.70 -1.03 -22.73
C LYS A 206 18.81 -0.53 -23.66
N HIS A 207 19.62 0.41 -23.20
CA HIS A 207 20.74 0.93 -23.97
C HIS A 207 21.82 -0.12 -24.20
N VAL A 208 22.13 -0.94 -23.19
CA VAL A 208 23.09 -2.05 -23.31
C VAL A 208 22.57 -3.13 -24.26
N GLU A 209 21.27 -3.42 -24.23
CA GLU A 209 20.62 -4.36 -25.14
C GLU A 209 20.73 -3.90 -26.59
N GLU A 210 20.36 -2.64 -26.86
CA GLU A 210 20.45 -2.04 -28.20
C GLU A 210 21.89 -2.08 -28.75
N LEU A 211 22.88 -1.78 -27.93
CA LEU A 211 24.30 -1.86 -28.29
C LEU A 211 24.72 -3.29 -28.57
N ALA A 212 24.36 -4.24 -27.71
CA ALA A 212 24.71 -5.65 -27.92
C ALA A 212 24.09 -6.22 -29.19
N GLN A 213 22.83 -5.85 -29.49
CA GLN A 213 22.15 -6.25 -30.72
C GLN A 213 22.82 -5.63 -31.97
N GLY A 214 23.10 -4.31 -31.94
CA GLY A 214 23.75 -3.60 -33.04
C GLY A 214 25.15 -4.16 -33.37
N ILE A 215 25.97 -4.46 -32.35
CA ILE A 215 27.27 -5.07 -32.53
C ILE A 215 27.13 -6.50 -33.14
N ASN A 216 26.19 -7.29 -32.64
CA ASN A 216 25.95 -8.65 -33.13
C ASN A 216 25.48 -8.66 -34.60
N GLN A 217 24.60 -7.71 -34.98
CA GLN A 217 24.12 -7.58 -36.35
C GLN A 217 25.27 -7.25 -37.32
N LYS A 218 26.12 -6.27 -36.96
CA LYS A 218 27.31 -5.92 -37.77
C LYS A 218 28.29 -7.08 -37.90
N LEU A 219 28.43 -7.94 -36.87
CA LEU A 219 29.26 -9.15 -36.95
C LEU A 219 28.69 -10.19 -37.92
N ILE A 220 27.35 -10.33 -37.98
CA ILE A 220 26.69 -11.25 -38.92
C ILE A 220 26.85 -10.75 -40.36
N GLU A 221 26.67 -9.47 -40.61
CA GLU A 221 26.81 -8.85 -41.94
C GLU A 221 28.24 -9.01 -42.51
N LYS A 222 29.25 -9.06 -41.64
CA LYS A 222 30.68 -9.24 -42.02
C LYS A 222 31.16 -10.69 -41.91
N GLN A 223 30.26 -11.66 -41.76
CA GLN A 223 30.59 -13.07 -41.67
C GLN A 223 31.26 -13.55 -43.00
N GLY A 224 32.53 -13.89 -42.94
CA GLY A 224 33.34 -14.29 -44.11
C GLY A 224 34.43 -13.27 -44.49
N LEU A 225 34.37 -12.03 -44.01
CA LEU A 225 35.40 -11.00 -44.28
C LEU A 225 36.32 -10.76 -43.07
N VAL A 226 35.96 -11.25 -41.89
CA VAL A 226 36.68 -11.03 -40.61
C VAL A 226 37.24 -12.32 -40.08
N ASN A 227 38.44 -12.23 -39.46
CA ASN A 227 39.13 -13.37 -38.84
C ASN A 227 38.25 -14.05 -37.77
N ASN A 228 38.04 -15.38 -37.89
CA ASN A 228 37.23 -16.20 -37.01
C ASN A 228 37.60 -16.08 -35.52
N ASN A 229 38.86 -15.80 -35.18
CA ASN A 229 39.32 -15.61 -33.82
C ASN A 229 38.83 -14.29 -33.21
N LYS A 230 38.73 -13.22 -34.03
CA LYS A 230 38.19 -11.92 -33.62
C LYS A 230 36.69 -12.06 -33.35
N VAL A 231 35.96 -12.65 -34.29
CA VAL A 231 34.51 -12.89 -34.15
C VAL A 231 34.21 -13.62 -32.83
N ARG A 232 34.93 -14.69 -32.52
CA ARG A 232 34.77 -15.43 -31.25
C ARG A 232 35.08 -14.58 -30.01
N LYS A 233 36.10 -13.72 -30.03
CA LYS A 233 36.44 -12.83 -28.93
C LYS A 233 35.33 -11.80 -28.68
N ILE A 234 34.82 -11.16 -29.73
CA ILE A 234 33.73 -10.17 -29.61
C ILE A 234 32.42 -10.86 -29.18
N GLN A 235 32.10 -12.04 -29.75
CA GLN A 235 30.92 -12.81 -29.28
C GLN A 235 31.00 -13.18 -27.80
N GLY A 236 32.19 -13.53 -27.30
CA GLY A 236 32.42 -13.74 -25.86
C GLY A 236 32.17 -12.49 -25.00
N LYS A 237 32.49 -11.29 -25.51
CA LYS A 237 32.22 -10.03 -24.85
C LYS A 237 30.74 -9.66 -24.91
N ILE A 238 30.05 -9.88 -26.03
CA ILE A 238 28.61 -9.71 -26.17
C ILE A 238 27.87 -10.61 -25.19
N ALA A 239 28.28 -11.86 -25.01
CA ALA A 239 27.65 -12.73 -24.00
C ALA A 239 27.80 -12.18 -22.56
N LYS A 240 28.96 -11.55 -22.25
CA LYS A 240 29.14 -10.85 -20.97
C LYS A 240 28.30 -9.60 -20.87
N LEU A 241 28.17 -8.79 -21.94
CA LEU A 241 27.29 -7.61 -21.97
C LEU A 241 25.83 -7.99 -21.72
N LYS A 242 25.33 -9.07 -22.34
CA LYS A 242 23.96 -9.56 -22.07
C LYS A 242 23.75 -9.92 -20.61
N LYS A 243 24.73 -10.57 -19.97
CA LYS A 243 24.65 -10.88 -18.53
C LYS A 243 24.62 -9.61 -17.66
N GLU A 244 25.41 -8.59 -18.02
CA GLU A 244 25.39 -7.32 -17.27
C GLU A 244 24.12 -6.51 -17.58
N GLU A 245 23.53 -6.65 -18.76
CA GLU A 245 22.21 -6.09 -19.10
C GLU A 245 21.12 -6.67 -18.20
N GLU A 246 21.06 -8.01 -18.05
CA GLU A 246 20.12 -8.67 -17.13
C GLU A 246 20.29 -8.19 -15.67
N ASN A 247 21.55 -8.03 -15.22
CA ASN A 247 21.84 -7.49 -13.91
C ASN A 247 21.36 -6.02 -13.77
N LEU A 248 21.55 -5.21 -14.81
CA LEU A 248 21.15 -3.81 -14.82
C LEU A 248 19.62 -3.69 -14.78
N ALA A 249 18.91 -4.47 -15.62
CA ALA A 249 17.45 -4.55 -15.62
C ALA A 249 16.89 -4.94 -14.24
N LYS A 250 17.54 -5.89 -13.56
CA LYS A 250 17.18 -6.26 -12.19
C LYS A 250 17.33 -5.09 -11.23
N TYR A 251 18.40 -4.30 -11.28
CA TYR A 251 18.59 -3.18 -10.38
C TYR A 251 17.69 -2.00 -10.72
N GLU A 252 17.37 -1.78 -11.99
CA GLU A 252 16.37 -0.79 -12.42
C GLU A 252 14.98 -1.14 -11.91
N PHE A 253 14.58 -2.40 -11.98
CA PHE A 253 13.36 -2.90 -11.37
C PHE A 253 13.35 -2.66 -9.84
N GLN A 254 14.46 -2.98 -9.15
CA GLN A 254 14.57 -2.76 -7.72
C GLN A 254 14.45 -1.27 -7.36
N GLU A 255 15.04 -0.37 -8.13
CA GLU A 255 14.90 1.08 -7.94
C GLU A 255 13.46 1.55 -8.15
N ALA A 256 12.79 1.05 -9.18
CA ALA A 256 11.38 1.37 -9.44
C ALA A 256 10.47 0.95 -8.29
N VAL A 257 10.70 -0.25 -7.71
CA VAL A 257 9.96 -0.73 -6.53
C VAL A 257 10.30 0.08 -5.29
N LEU A 258 11.56 0.44 -5.08
CA LEU A 258 12.01 1.24 -3.93
C LEU A 258 11.36 2.63 -3.91
N GLY A 259 11.28 3.30 -5.06
CA GLY A 259 10.83 4.69 -5.11
C GLY A 259 11.64 5.56 -4.13
N GLY A 260 10.96 6.25 -3.23
CA GLY A 260 11.57 7.06 -2.16
C GLY A 260 11.99 6.29 -0.89
N ARG A 261 11.73 4.98 -0.81
CA ARG A 261 11.95 4.15 0.39
C ARG A 261 13.41 3.69 0.51
N ASN A 262 13.85 3.41 1.74
CA ASN A 262 15.19 2.86 2.01
C ASN A 262 15.30 1.35 1.74
N SER A 263 14.18 0.63 1.73
CA SER A 263 14.14 -0.82 1.53
C SER A 263 12.74 -1.30 1.14
N TYR A 264 12.65 -2.53 0.65
CA TYR A 264 11.40 -3.26 0.50
C TYR A 264 11.61 -4.77 0.75
N SER A 265 10.53 -5.50 1.07
CA SER A 265 10.55 -6.96 1.18
C SER A 265 10.33 -7.61 -0.20
N LYS A 266 11.07 -8.69 -0.50
CA LYS A 266 10.89 -9.44 -1.76
C LYS A 266 9.60 -10.25 -1.80
N THR A 267 9.00 -10.54 -0.65
CA THR A 267 7.76 -11.30 -0.52
C THR A 267 6.54 -10.42 -0.40
N ASP A 268 6.74 -9.13 -0.07
CA ASP A 268 5.72 -8.09 -0.04
C ASP A 268 6.38 -6.76 -0.46
N PHE A 269 6.24 -6.40 -1.73
CA PHE A 269 6.92 -5.24 -2.32
C PHE A 269 6.50 -3.90 -1.72
N ASP A 270 5.34 -3.84 -1.09
CA ASP A 270 4.83 -2.64 -0.44
C ASP A 270 5.35 -2.47 0.99
N ALA A 271 5.77 -3.55 1.64
CA ALA A 271 6.31 -3.51 2.99
C ALA A 271 7.76 -2.97 3.02
N THR A 272 8.02 -2.06 3.96
CA THR A 272 9.34 -1.47 4.20
C THR A 272 9.93 -2.02 5.50
N MET A 273 11.26 -2.24 5.54
CA MET A 273 11.94 -2.64 6.76
C MET A 273 11.93 -1.48 7.76
N MET A 274 11.29 -1.68 8.89
CA MET A 274 11.17 -0.68 9.95
C MET A 274 11.33 -1.31 11.32
N ARG A 275 11.77 -0.50 12.29
CA ARG A 275 11.93 -0.92 13.67
C ARG A 275 10.56 -0.97 14.34
N MET A 276 10.15 -2.13 14.84
CA MET A 276 8.85 -2.33 15.46
C MET A 276 8.78 -1.75 16.87
N LYS A 277 7.67 -1.10 17.23
CA LYS A 277 7.42 -0.65 18.61
C LYS A 277 7.31 -1.89 19.53
N GLY A 278 7.99 -1.85 20.67
CA GLY A 278 7.93 -2.90 21.69
C GLY A 278 9.01 -3.98 21.61
N THR A 279 9.39 -4.47 20.43
CA THR A 279 10.45 -5.49 20.27
C THR A 279 11.79 -4.89 19.86
N ASP A 280 11.77 -3.66 19.34
CA ASP A 280 12.93 -2.96 18.75
C ASP A 280 13.60 -3.72 17.60
N GLU A 281 12.95 -4.76 17.09
CA GLU A 281 13.45 -5.55 15.97
C GLU A 281 13.13 -4.89 14.63
N LEU A 282 14.04 -5.08 13.68
CA LEU A 282 13.84 -4.65 12.30
C LEU A 282 13.03 -5.71 11.55
N ARG A 283 11.81 -5.35 11.10
CA ARG A 283 10.91 -6.24 10.37
C ARG A 283 10.24 -5.52 9.20
N PRO A 284 9.83 -6.26 8.14
CA PRO A 284 8.99 -5.67 7.10
C PRO A 284 7.64 -5.26 7.70
N GLY A 285 7.16 -4.08 7.34
CA GLY A 285 5.91 -3.57 7.89
C GLY A 285 5.44 -2.29 7.24
N TYR A 286 4.36 -1.79 7.80
CA TYR A 286 3.66 -0.58 7.40
C TYR A 286 3.59 0.38 8.58
N ASN A 287 3.66 1.67 8.30
CA ASN A 287 3.46 2.71 9.28
C ASN A 287 2.03 3.25 9.14
N VAL A 288 1.18 2.90 10.10
CA VAL A 288 -0.24 3.30 10.09
C VAL A 288 -0.39 4.54 10.96
N GLN A 289 -0.87 5.62 10.36
CA GLN A 289 -1.23 6.84 11.05
C GLN A 289 -2.73 6.85 11.32
N VAL A 290 -3.13 7.22 12.52
CA VAL A 290 -4.54 7.29 12.93
C VAL A 290 -4.79 8.64 13.60
N SER A 291 -5.77 9.36 13.10
CA SER A 291 -6.33 10.51 13.82
C SER A 291 -7.56 10.11 14.60
N SER A 292 -7.76 10.69 15.76
CA SER A 292 -8.93 10.43 16.61
C SER A 292 -9.46 11.70 17.26
N GLU A 293 -10.75 11.72 17.55
CA GLU A 293 -11.46 12.70 18.34
C GLU A 293 -12.41 11.96 19.28
N ASP A 294 -12.42 12.28 20.56
CA ASP A 294 -13.30 11.65 21.57
C ASP A 294 -13.28 10.10 21.54
N GLN A 295 -12.11 9.51 21.29
CA GLN A 295 -11.85 8.07 21.15
C GLN A 295 -12.41 7.43 19.86
N PHE A 296 -13.00 8.19 18.96
CA PHE A 296 -13.39 7.71 17.63
C PHE A 296 -12.28 7.99 16.62
N VAL A 297 -12.05 7.03 15.74
CA VAL A 297 -11.09 7.21 14.63
C VAL A 297 -11.73 8.14 13.59
N THR A 298 -11.09 9.29 13.33
CA THR A 298 -11.56 10.28 12.35
C THR A 298 -10.82 10.23 11.02
N ASN A 299 -9.59 9.72 11.02
CA ASN A 299 -8.85 9.44 9.81
C ASN A 299 -7.83 8.32 10.02
N TYR A 300 -7.46 7.64 8.95
CA TYR A 300 -6.38 6.66 8.93
C TYR A 300 -5.62 6.73 7.61
N SER A 301 -4.34 6.42 7.65
CA SER A 301 -3.52 6.22 6.45
C SER A 301 -2.49 5.13 6.69
N VAL A 302 -2.11 4.44 5.61
CA VAL A 302 -1.09 3.39 5.64
C VAL A 302 0.11 3.87 4.85
N GLY A 303 1.19 4.16 5.55
CA GLY A 303 2.44 4.65 4.98
C GLY A 303 3.48 3.54 4.81
N GLN A 304 4.31 3.69 3.81
CA GLN A 304 5.46 2.83 3.56
C GLN A 304 6.76 3.38 4.15
N ASN A 305 6.72 4.56 4.75
CA ASN A 305 7.89 5.19 5.37
C ASN A 305 7.98 4.83 6.85
N ALA A 306 9.19 4.54 7.33
CA ALA A 306 9.41 4.20 8.73
C ALA A 306 9.30 5.40 9.69
N SER A 307 9.38 6.65 9.18
CA SER A 307 9.25 7.89 9.94
C SER A 307 7.81 8.39 9.96
N ASP A 308 7.31 8.74 11.14
CA ASP A 308 5.97 9.30 11.31
C ASP A 308 5.87 10.68 10.65
N SER A 309 6.92 11.52 10.78
CA SER A 309 7.00 12.82 10.10
C SER A 309 6.83 12.71 8.59
N ALA A 310 7.45 11.72 7.94
CA ALA A 310 7.34 11.52 6.50
C ALA A 310 5.99 10.91 6.05
N CYS A 311 5.25 10.27 6.97
CA CYS A 311 3.91 9.74 6.70
C CYS A 311 2.81 10.78 6.92
N PHE A 312 3.11 11.83 7.68
CA PHE A 312 2.12 12.84 8.07
C PHE A 312 1.51 13.59 6.88
N GLY A 313 2.35 14.01 5.93
CA GLY A 313 1.88 14.73 4.75
C GLY A 313 0.77 13.98 4.00
N GLY A 314 0.97 12.69 3.71
CA GLY A 314 -0.04 11.87 3.06
C GLY A 314 -1.29 11.61 3.92
N HIS A 315 -1.12 11.59 5.26
CA HIS A 315 -2.24 11.46 6.19
C HIS A 315 -3.13 12.72 6.18
N LEU A 316 -2.51 13.90 6.17
CA LEU A 316 -3.21 15.18 6.07
C LEU A 316 -3.87 15.37 4.70
N ASP A 317 -3.16 15.02 3.61
CA ASP A 317 -3.69 15.12 2.25
C ASP A 317 -5.01 14.33 2.10
N LYS A 318 -5.13 13.19 2.77
CA LYS A 318 -6.35 12.37 2.79
C LYS A 318 -7.53 13.08 3.47
N ILE A 319 -7.28 13.82 4.55
CA ILE A 319 -8.29 14.66 5.22
C ILE A 319 -8.72 15.79 4.30
N ILE A 320 -7.77 16.49 3.70
CA ILE A 320 -8.03 17.61 2.79
C ILE A 320 -8.80 17.16 1.55
N GLN A 321 -8.48 16.00 0.99
CA GLN A 321 -9.19 15.44 -0.16
C GLN A 321 -10.64 15.11 0.16
N ARG A 322 -10.93 14.63 1.38
CA ARG A 322 -12.30 14.41 1.85
C ARG A 322 -13.05 15.74 1.97
N GLY A 323 -12.37 16.79 2.40
CA GLY A 323 -12.86 18.18 2.41
C GLY A 323 -14.04 18.44 3.34
N GLY A 324 -14.64 19.62 3.18
CA GLY A 324 -15.87 19.98 3.91
C GLY A 324 -15.74 19.91 5.44
N GLU A 325 -16.70 19.27 6.08
CA GLU A 325 -16.80 19.15 7.55
C GLU A 325 -15.68 18.31 8.17
N PHE A 326 -14.98 17.48 7.38
CA PHE A 326 -13.94 16.58 7.89
C PHE A 326 -12.61 17.29 8.20
N ILE A 327 -12.45 18.55 7.83
CA ILE A 327 -11.24 19.33 8.10
C ILE A 327 -11.34 19.86 9.54
N PRO A 328 -10.43 19.47 10.45
CA PRO A 328 -10.50 19.91 11.85
C PRO A 328 -9.97 21.34 12.00
N ASP A 329 -10.43 22.02 13.07
CA ASP A 329 -9.87 23.32 13.47
C ASP A 329 -8.45 23.17 14.03
N ASN A 330 -8.19 22.07 14.75
CA ASN A 330 -6.94 21.85 15.49
C ASN A 330 -6.35 20.49 15.16
N PHE A 331 -5.01 20.44 14.97
CA PHE A 331 -4.28 19.21 14.78
C PHE A 331 -3.21 19.03 15.85
N ILE A 332 -3.30 17.96 16.63
CA ILE A 332 -2.47 17.69 17.81
C ILE A 332 -1.63 16.43 17.57
N GLY A 333 -0.32 16.50 17.79
CA GLY A 333 0.58 15.35 17.65
C GLY A 333 1.84 15.47 18.50
N ASP A 334 2.56 14.36 18.60
CA ASP A 334 3.81 14.30 19.32
C ASP A 334 4.98 14.92 18.52
N SER A 335 6.19 14.93 19.12
CA SER A 335 7.37 15.50 18.49
C SER A 335 7.88 14.68 17.28
N GLY A 336 7.39 13.47 17.07
CA GLY A 336 7.71 12.64 15.92
C GLY A 336 7.18 13.21 14.61
N TYR A 337 6.16 14.08 14.69
CA TYR A 337 5.54 14.75 13.55
C TYR A 337 6.12 16.12 13.24
N GLY A 338 6.89 16.70 14.16
CA GLY A 338 7.42 18.06 14.04
C GLY A 338 8.47 18.18 12.93
N SER A 339 8.10 18.81 11.82
CA SER A 339 8.99 19.24 10.76
C SER A 339 8.46 20.52 10.12
N GLU A 340 9.35 21.34 9.56
CA GLU A 340 8.99 22.59 8.87
C GLU A 340 7.95 22.32 7.77
N GLU A 341 8.16 21.29 6.95
CA GLU A 341 7.22 20.88 5.89
C GLU A 341 5.81 20.55 6.44
N ASN A 342 5.73 19.88 7.60
CA ASN A 342 4.44 19.52 8.19
C ASN A 342 3.72 20.74 8.80
N TYR A 343 4.48 21.69 9.35
CA TYR A 343 3.91 22.95 9.85
C TYR A 343 3.35 23.78 8.69
N ASP A 344 4.11 23.94 7.61
CA ASP A 344 3.69 24.67 6.42
C ASP A 344 2.42 24.06 5.78
N LYS A 345 2.33 22.73 5.77
CA LYS A 345 1.14 22.03 5.26
C LYS A 345 -0.11 22.30 6.11
N LEU A 346 0.01 22.30 7.44
CA LEU A 346 -1.12 22.62 8.33
C LEU A 346 -1.54 24.07 8.17
N GLU A 347 -0.59 25.00 8.12
CA GLU A 347 -0.86 26.41 7.91
C GLU A 347 -1.52 26.66 6.54
N GLY A 348 -1.02 26.01 5.48
CA GLY A 348 -1.61 26.09 4.15
C GLY A 348 -3.03 25.53 4.05
N ALA A 349 -3.38 24.59 4.93
CA ALA A 349 -4.74 24.04 5.07
C ALA A 349 -5.64 24.87 6.01
N GLY A 350 -5.13 25.91 6.68
CA GLY A 350 -5.87 26.73 7.64
C GLY A 350 -6.15 26.01 8.97
N ILE A 351 -5.37 24.99 9.32
CA ILE A 351 -5.54 24.17 10.52
C ILE A 351 -4.58 24.66 11.61
N ASN A 352 -5.08 24.90 12.82
CA ASN A 352 -4.22 25.27 13.95
C ASN A 352 -3.28 24.14 14.32
N ASN A 353 -1.98 24.46 14.38
CA ASN A 353 -0.92 23.50 14.59
C ASN A 353 -0.56 23.36 16.07
N TYR A 354 -0.75 22.18 16.64
CA TYR A 354 -0.32 21.78 17.98
C TYR A 354 0.65 20.58 17.94
N LEU A 355 1.44 20.45 16.88
CA LEU A 355 2.52 19.46 16.82
C LEU A 355 3.70 19.94 17.65
N LYS A 356 4.23 19.09 18.51
CA LYS A 356 5.43 19.39 19.27
C LYS A 356 6.65 19.41 18.37
N TYR A 357 7.55 20.41 18.53
CA TYR A 357 8.80 20.42 17.78
C TYR A 357 9.85 19.43 18.36
N ASN A 358 10.74 18.97 17.52
CA ASN A 358 11.66 17.86 17.82
C ASN A 358 12.57 18.08 19.06
N MET A 359 12.89 19.34 19.41
CA MET A 359 13.76 19.68 20.54
C MET A 359 12.99 19.96 21.84
N PHE A 360 11.65 19.92 21.82
CA PHE A 360 10.78 20.29 22.96
C PHE A 360 11.21 19.62 24.27
N TYR A 361 11.43 18.32 24.28
CA TYR A 361 11.84 17.60 25.50
C TYR A 361 13.29 17.86 25.92
N LYS A 362 14.19 18.16 24.99
CA LYS A 362 15.57 18.54 25.31
C LYS A 362 15.63 19.90 25.99
N GLU A 363 14.93 20.87 25.47
CA GLU A 363 14.84 22.21 26.06
C GLU A 363 14.20 22.19 27.43
N GLN A 364 13.19 21.35 27.65
CA GLN A 364 12.57 21.17 28.95
C GLN A 364 13.50 20.54 29.98
N LYS A 365 14.39 19.61 29.57
CA LYS A 365 15.40 18.98 30.45
C LYS A 365 16.60 19.90 30.73
N ASP A 366 17.01 20.71 29.76
CA ASP A 366 18.17 21.61 29.87
C ASP A 366 17.86 22.95 30.55
N GLY A 367 16.70 23.07 31.22
CA GLY A 367 16.35 24.23 32.06
C GLY A 367 16.04 25.51 31.27
N GLY A 368 15.44 25.38 30.10
CA GLY A 368 14.76 26.49 29.43
C GLY A 368 15.63 27.59 28.84
N LYS A 369 16.86 27.31 28.47
CA LYS A 369 17.65 28.23 27.64
C LYS A 369 17.45 27.88 26.17
N PRO A 370 16.69 28.66 25.41
CA PRO A 370 16.55 28.41 23.99
C PRO A 370 17.90 28.59 23.31
N LYS A 371 18.43 27.51 22.76
CA LYS A 371 19.48 27.61 21.73
C LYS A 371 18.82 28.05 20.45
N VAL A 372 18.61 29.33 20.31
CA VAL A 372 18.16 29.92 19.05
C VAL A 372 19.24 29.62 18.02
N SER A 373 19.02 28.65 17.15
CA SER A 373 19.75 28.56 15.89
C SER A 373 19.33 29.78 15.07
N PRO A 374 20.26 30.61 14.58
CA PRO A 374 19.87 31.72 13.73
C PRO A 374 19.28 31.17 12.46
N ILE A 375 18.00 31.43 12.25
CA ILE A 375 17.32 31.29 10.96
C ILE A 375 18.15 32.09 9.97
N ARG A 376 18.76 31.43 8.99
CA ARG A 376 19.42 32.13 7.89
C ARG A 376 18.33 32.79 7.09
N ALA A 377 18.39 34.14 7.07
CA ALA A 377 17.60 34.99 6.21
C ALA A 377 17.94 34.74 4.73
#